data_1743979dbf5d4665851b3a54672b7661
#
_entry.id   1743979dbf5d4665851b3a54672b7661
#
_cell.length_a   1.000
_cell.length_b   1.000
_cell.length_c   1.000
_cell.angle_alpha   90.00
_cell.angle_beta   90.00
_cell.angle_gamma   90.00
#
_symmetry.space_group_name_H-M   'P 1'
#
loop_
_entity.id
_entity.type
_entity.pdbx_description
1 polymer ?
#
loop_
_entity_poly.entity_id
_entity_poly.type
_entity_poly.pdbx_seq_one_letter_code
_entity_poly.pdbx_strand_id
1 'polypeptide(L)'
;MMKKKISTDKAPAAIGPYSQGIETENLIFLSGQIPLDPETMKLVEGDERQIRQVFQNVQVLCEEAGLDLNHIVKLNVSLQDLSLFNSVNEIMKELFTEPFPARAALQVARLPLDSSIEVEAILAKTK
;
A
#
# COMPACT_ATOMS: atom_id res chain seq x y z
N MET A 1 20.71 -16.47 0.65
CA MET A 1 19.83 -15.39 0.15
C MET A 1 19.22 -14.65 1.34
N MET A 2 19.33 -13.34 1.32
CA MET A 2 18.70 -12.55 2.37
C MET A 2 17.24 -12.33 2.05
N LYS A 3 16.38 -12.72 2.98
CA LYS A 3 14.95 -12.45 2.91
C LYS A 3 14.50 -12.16 4.33
N LYS A 4 14.22 -10.89 4.61
CA LYS A 4 13.93 -10.46 5.96
C LYS A 4 12.50 -9.95 6.06
N LYS A 5 11.78 -10.42 7.06
CA LYS A 5 10.38 -10.06 7.26
C LYS A 5 10.25 -8.65 7.83
N ILE A 6 9.32 -7.88 7.28
CA ILE A 6 8.86 -6.61 7.85
C ILE A 6 7.52 -6.89 8.53
N SER A 7 7.39 -6.48 9.78
CA SER A 7 6.18 -6.74 10.56
C SER A 7 5.96 -5.60 11.55
N THR A 8 4.73 -5.08 11.61
CA THR A 8 4.35 -4.03 12.54
C THR A 8 2.88 -4.17 12.90
N ASP A 9 2.53 -3.82 14.13
CA ASP A 9 1.13 -3.79 14.54
C ASP A 9 0.45 -2.46 14.17
N LYS A 10 1.17 -1.54 13.57
CA LYS A 10 0.63 -0.27 13.07
C LYS A 10 0.02 -0.39 11.68
N ALA A 11 0.15 -1.55 11.04
CA ALA A 11 -0.52 -1.89 9.79
C ALA A 11 -1.37 -3.14 10.03
N PRO A 12 -2.36 -3.40 9.17
CA PRO A 12 -3.20 -4.60 9.33
C PRO A 12 -2.38 -5.87 9.40
N ALA A 13 -2.71 -6.73 10.37
CA ALA A 13 -1.99 -7.99 10.57
C ALA A 13 -2.09 -8.89 9.34
N ALA A 14 -1.03 -9.65 9.07
CA ALA A 14 -1.05 -10.65 8.00
C ALA A 14 -1.90 -11.84 8.48
N ILE A 15 -2.99 -12.09 7.77
CA ILE A 15 -3.89 -13.20 8.06
C ILE A 15 -3.71 -14.23 6.96
N GLY A 16 -2.88 -15.24 7.24
CA GLY A 16 -2.56 -16.27 6.27
C GLY A 16 -1.06 -16.44 6.09
N PRO A 17 -0.64 -17.27 5.14
CA PRO A 17 0.77 -17.59 4.96
C PRO A 17 1.51 -16.54 4.12
N TYR A 18 1.60 -15.30 4.64
CA TYR A 18 2.34 -14.25 3.99
C TYR A 18 2.88 -13.26 5.02
N SER A 19 3.87 -12.46 4.62
CA SER A 19 4.43 -11.40 5.43
C SER A 19 3.86 -10.06 4.97
N GLN A 20 3.77 -9.09 5.88
CA GLN A 20 3.36 -7.73 5.51
C GLN A 20 4.33 -7.12 4.50
N GLY A 21 5.60 -7.42 4.65
CA GLY A 21 6.62 -7.01 3.69
C GLY A 21 7.85 -7.89 3.80
N ILE A 22 8.62 -7.89 2.72
CA ILE A 22 9.87 -8.64 2.64
C ILE A 22 10.97 -7.71 2.15
N GLU A 23 12.07 -7.71 2.89
CA GLU A 23 13.26 -6.95 2.55
C GLU A 23 14.32 -7.87 1.95
N THR A 24 14.84 -7.48 0.79
CA THR A 24 16.01 -8.12 0.18
C THR A 24 17.19 -7.18 0.32
N GLU A 25 18.29 -7.45 -0.39
CA GLU A 25 19.49 -6.60 -0.28
C GLU A 25 19.21 -5.16 -0.70
N ASN A 26 18.49 -4.95 -1.80
CA ASN A 26 18.30 -3.61 -2.39
C ASN A 26 16.85 -3.15 -2.45
N LEU A 27 15.91 -4.06 -2.32
CA LEU A 27 14.49 -3.78 -2.54
C LEU A 27 13.64 -4.26 -1.39
N ILE A 28 12.49 -3.63 -1.25
CA ILE A 28 11.48 -4.06 -0.29
C ILE A 28 10.18 -4.26 -1.06
N PHE A 29 9.53 -5.40 -0.81
CA PHE A 29 8.27 -5.76 -1.41
C PHE A 29 7.19 -5.74 -0.34
N LEU A 30 6.17 -4.92 -0.51
CA LEU A 30 5.04 -4.89 0.40
C LEU A 30 3.89 -5.70 -0.16
N SER A 31 3.28 -6.50 0.70
CA SER A 31 2.05 -7.20 0.35
C SER A 31 0.93 -6.20 0.08
N GLY A 32 -0.03 -6.59 -0.75
CA GLY A 32 -1.17 -5.75 -1.04
C GLY A 32 -1.88 -5.32 0.22
N GLN A 33 -2.15 -4.02 0.34
CA GLN A 33 -2.86 -3.44 1.47
C GLN A 33 -4.26 -3.07 1.04
N ILE A 34 -5.25 -3.41 1.85
CA ILE A 34 -6.61 -2.92 1.71
C ILE A 34 -6.88 -1.96 2.88
N PRO A 35 -7.91 -1.12 2.78
CA PRO A 35 -8.08 -0.02 3.74
C PRO A 35 -8.70 -0.45 5.07
N LEU A 36 -8.07 -1.41 5.73
CA LEU A 36 -8.44 -1.82 7.09
C LEU A 36 -7.84 -0.87 8.10
N ASP A 37 -8.62 -0.55 9.12
CA ASP A 37 -8.09 0.07 10.32
C ASP A 37 -7.28 -0.99 11.05
N PRO A 38 -5.99 -0.76 11.35
CA PRO A 38 -5.15 -1.81 11.96
C PRO A 38 -5.61 -2.25 13.35
N GLU A 39 -6.30 -1.38 14.09
CA GLU A 39 -6.76 -1.71 15.44
C GLU A 39 -8.00 -2.60 15.42
N THR A 40 -8.97 -2.29 14.55
CA THR A 40 -10.23 -3.01 14.51
C THR A 40 -10.26 -4.13 13.50
N MET A 41 -9.37 -4.07 12.50
CA MET A 41 -9.33 -4.98 11.35
C MET A 41 -10.61 -4.93 10.53
N LYS A 42 -11.26 -3.76 10.51
CA LYS A 42 -12.45 -3.51 9.70
C LYS A 42 -12.15 -2.43 8.66
N LEU A 43 -12.82 -2.54 7.51
CA LEU A 43 -12.72 -1.51 6.48
C LEU A 43 -13.24 -0.18 7.02
N VAL A 44 -12.51 0.91 6.72
CA VAL A 44 -13.07 2.24 6.94
C VAL A 44 -14.14 2.51 5.89
N GLU A 45 -15.07 3.39 6.18
CA GLU A 45 -16.19 3.67 5.29
C GLU A 45 -15.91 4.87 4.40
N GLY A 46 -16.40 4.80 3.17
CA GLY A 46 -16.29 5.90 2.21
C GLY A 46 -15.07 5.77 1.32
N ASP A 47 -15.26 6.05 0.03
CA ASP A 47 -14.20 5.82 -0.97
C ASP A 47 -12.95 6.65 -0.70
N GLU A 48 -13.11 7.94 -0.42
CA GLU A 48 -11.93 8.79 -0.16
C GLU A 48 -11.21 8.35 1.10
N ARG A 49 -11.96 8.02 2.15
CA ARG A 49 -11.35 7.54 3.40
C ARG A 49 -10.63 6.22 3.20
N GLN A 50 -11.16 5.34 2.35
CA GLN A 50 -10.50 4.08 2.02
C GLN A 50 -9.18 4.33 1.29
N ILE A 51 -9.16 5.25 0.33
CA ILE A 51 -7.92 5.57 -0.38
C ILE A 51 -6.87 6.10 0.60
N ARG A 52 -7.26 7.02 1.49
CA ARG A 52 -6.33 7.57 2.47
C ARG A 52 -5.84 6.51 3.44
N GLN A 53 -6.73 5.63 3.89
CA GLN A 53 -6.35 4.57 4.84
C GLN A 53 -5.37 3.59 4.21
N VAL A 54 -5.58 3.19 2.94
CA VAL A 54 -4.68 2.23 2.31
C VAL A 54 -3.27 2.82 2.18
N PHE A 55 -3.15 4.12 1.83
CA PHE A 55 -1.83 4.75 1.77
C PHE A 55 -1.21 4.94 3.15
N GLN A 56 -2.03 5.17 4.19
CA GLN A 56 -1.54 5.21 5.56
C GLN A 56 -0.96 3.85 5.96
N ASN A 57 -1.63 2.76 5.60
CA ASN A 57 -1.14 1.41 5.88
C ASN A 57 0.18 1.15 5.14
N VAL A 58 0.29 1.58 3.89
CA VAL A 58 1.53 1.48 3.13
C VAL A 58 2.64 2.30 3.80
N GLN A 59 2.32 3.53 4.21
CA GLN A 59 3.29 4.43 4.83
C GLN A 59 3.90 3.84 6.11
N VAL A 60 3.07 3.27 6.99
CA VAL A 60 3.61 2.73 8.24
C VAL A 60 4.50 1.52 8.00
N LEU A 61 4.25 0.77 6.93
CA LEU A 61 5.16 -0.32 6.55
C LEU A 61 6.48 0.22 5.99
N CYS A 62 6.45 1.29 5.21
CA CYS A 62 7.66 1.97 4.77
C CYS A 62 8.49 2.43 5.98
N GLU A 63 7.82 3.03 6.96
CA GLU A 63 8.48 3.55 8.16
C GLU A 63 9.07 2.43 9.01
N GLU A 64 8.39 1.29 9.08
CA GLU A 64 8.93 0.13 9.79
C GLU A 64 10.24 -0.35 9.15
N ALA A 65 10.39 -0.17 7.85
CA ALA A 65 11.62 -0.50 7.13
C ALA A 65 12.67 0.61 7.19
N GLY A 66 12.40 1.70 7.92
CA GLY A 66 13.31 2.84 8.01
C GLY A 66 13.27 3.76 6.80
N LEU A 67 12.22 3.70 6.01
CA LEU A 67 12.06 4.45 4.77
C LEU A 67 10.78 5.28 4.82
N ASP A 68 10.42 5.90 3.71
CA ASP A 68 9.18 6.67 3.59
C ASP A 68 8.53 6.41 2.23
N LEU A 69 7.38 7.04 1.98
CA LEU A 69 6.64 6.85 0.73
C LEU A 69 7.46 7.21 -0.52
N ASN A 70 8.43 8.11 -0.39
CA ASN A 70 9.23 8.55 -1.53
C ASN A 70 10.34 7.56 -1.90
N HIS A 71 10.48 6.46 -1.18
CA HIS A 71 11.32 5.34 -1.57
C HIS A 71 10.58 4.36 -2.47
N ILE A 72 9.27 4.52 -2.63
CA ILE A 72 8.49 3.64 -3.49
C ILE A 72 8.85 3.92 -4.95
N VAL A 73 9.22 2.85 -5.67
CA VAL A 73 9.57 2.95 -7.08
C VAL A 73 8.46 2.40 -7.98
N LYS A 74 7.59 1.56 -7.44
CA LYS A 74 6.49 0.96 -8.19
C LYS A 74 5.27 0.78 -7.31
N LEU A 75 4.12 1.22 -7.82
CA LEU A 75 2.81 0.96 -7.21
C LEU A 75 1.94 0.19 -8.17
N ASN A 76 1.24 -0.80 -7.66
CA ASN A 76 0.13 -1.43 -8.36
C ASN A 76 -1.15 -1.08 -7.59
N VAL A 77 -2.07 -0.39 -8.27
CA VAL A 77 -3.32 0.07 -7.68
C VAL A 77 -4.46 -0.70 -8.34
N SER A 78 -5.20 -1.46 -7.55
CA SER A 78 -6.37 -2.18 -8.01
C SER A 78 -7.61 -1.50 -7.44
N LEU A 79 -8.57 -1.21 -8.30
CA LEU A 79 -9.80 -0.49 -7.93
C LEU A 79 -11.01 -1.34 -8.24
N GLN A 80 -12.00 -1.27 -7.37
CA GLN A 80 -13.30 -1.90 -7.62
C GLN A 80 -14.04 -1.16 -8.75
N ASP A 81 -13.81 0.15 -8.87
CA ASP A 81 -14.43 1.01 -9.85
C ASP A 81 -13.40 2.04 -10.32
N LEU A 82 -13.08 2.02 -11.60
CA LEU A 82 -12.05 2.89 -12.17
C LEU A 82 -12.44 4.38 -12.11
N SER A 83 -13.70 4.69 -11.84
CA SER A 83 -14.11 6.08 -11.61
C SER A 83 -13.43 6.72 -10.41
N LEU A 84 -12.82 5.91 -9.52
CA LEU A 84 -12.06 6.42 -8.38
C LEU A 84 -10.66 6.90 -8.76
N PHE A 85 -10.26 6.73 -10.02
CA PHE A 85 -8.91 7.03 -10.48
C PHE A 85 -8.50 8.47 -10.19
N ASN A 86 -9.40 9.43 -10.42
CA ASN A 86 -9.09 10.84 -10.18
C ASN A 86 -8.85 11.12 -8.69
N SER A 87 -9.63 10.50 -7.80
CA SER A 87 -9.44 10.64 -6.36
C SER A 87 -8.09 10.08 -5.92
N VAL A 88 -7.70 8.93 -6.47
CA VAL A 88 -6.38 8.34 -6.21
C VAL A 88 -5.28 9.31 -6.63
N ASN A 89 -5.40 9.90 -7.83
CA ASN A 89 -4.40 10.84 -8.33
C ASN A 89 -4.26 12.05 -7.43
N GLU A 90 -5.38 12.64 -6.98
CA GLU A 90 -5.34 13.82 -6.12
C GLU A 90 -4.69 13.52 -4.77
N ILE A 91 -5.03 12.37 -4.19
CA ILE A 91 -4.44 11.96 -2.90
C ILE A 91 -2.95 11.68 -3.07
N MET A 92 -2.56 11.01 -4.17
CA MET A 92 -1.14 10.75 -4.41
C MET A 92 -0.33 12.04 -4.58
N LYS A 93 -0.91 13.07 -5.21
CA LYS A 93 -0.23 14.37 -5.31
C LYS A 93 0.03 14.99 -3.95
N GLU A 94 -0.83 14.77 -2.98
CA GLU A 94 -0.63 15.26 -1.62
C GLU A 94 0.46 14.48 -0.89
N LEU A 95 0.55 13.17 -1.12
CA LEU A 95 1.37 12.27 -0.33
C LEU A 95 2.78 12.07 -0.88
N PHE A 96 2.95 12.15 -2.20
CA PHE A 96 4.22 11.89 -2.85
C PHE A 96 4.81 13.17 -3.41
N THR A 97 6.15 13.18 -3.57
CA THR A 97 6.85 14.24 -4.28
C THR A 97 7.44 13.68 -5.57
N GLU A 98 7.66 14.54 -6.55
CA GLU A 98 8.31 14.13 -7.80
C GLU A 98 9.77 13.73 -7.54
N PRO A 99 10.29 12.71 -8.23
CA PRO A 99 9.60 11.92 -9.26
C PRO A 99 8.62 10.93 -8.64
N PHE A 100 7.42 10.87 -9.20
CA PHE A 100 6.41 9.93 -8.73
C PHE A 100 6.83 8.48 -9.06
N PRO A 101 6.37 7.49 -8.29
CA PRO A 101 6.67 6.10 -8.61
C PRO A 101 6.04 5.69 -9.94
N ALA A 102 6.64 4.69 -10.59
CA ALA A 102 5.97 4.03 -11.70
C ALA A 102 4.68 3.37 -11.17
N ARG A 103 3.62 3.32 -11.97
CA ARG A 103 2.32 2.85 -11.49
C ARG A 103 1.53 2.15 -12.57
N ALA A 104 0.83 1.07 -12.18
CA ALA A 104 -0.27 0.52 -12.94
C ALA A 104 -1.54 0.70 -12.11
N ALA A 105 -2.65 1.07 -12.76
CA ALA A 105 -3.94 1.19 -12.11
C ALA A 105 -4.97 0.44 -12.95
N LEU A 106 -5.69 -0.49 -12.32
CA LEU A 106 -6.61 -1.39 -13.00
C LEU A 106 -7.94 -1.44 -12.25
N GLN A 107 -9.02 -1.66 -12.99
CA GLN A 107 -10.26 -2.10 -12.37
C GLN A 107 -10.26 -3.62 -12.35
N VAL A 108 -10.58 -4.19 -11.20
CA VAL A 108 -10.59 -5.64 -11.01
C VAL A 108 -12.02 -6.10 -10.74
N ALA A 109 -12.26 -7.41 -10.94
CA ALA A 109 -13.58 -7.96 -10.73
C ALA A 109 -14.03 -7.85 -9.29
N ARG A 110 -13.09 -8.00 -8.34
CA ARG A 110 -13.41 -8.00 -6.92
C ARG A 110 -12.16 -7.85 -6.08
N LEU A 111 -12.29 -7.23 -4.92
CA LEU A 111 -11.21 -7.10 -3.94
C LEU A 111 -11.61 -7.75 -2.63
N PRO A 112 -10.62 -8.14 -1.80
CA PRO A 112 -10.93 -8.75 -0.49
C PRO A 112 -11.84 -7.83 0.33
N LEU A 113 -12.83 -8.44 1.01
CA LEU A 113 -13.80 -7.75 1.86
C LEU A 113 -14.59 -6.67 1.12
N ASP A 114 -14.64 -6.75 -0.21
CA ASP A 114 -15.30 -5.76 -1.07
C ASP A 114 -14.74 -4.33 -0.87
N SER A 115 -13.44 -4.25 -0.59
CA SER A 115 -12.79 -2.94 -0.47
C SER A 115 -12.79 -2.22 -1.83
N SER A 116 -12.75 -0.89 -1.77
CA SER A 116 -12.72 -0.06 -2.99
C SER A 116 -11.37 -0.07 -3.67
N ILE A 117 -10.31 -0.32 -2.92
CA ILE A 117 -8.93 -0.19 -3.41
C ILE A 117 -8.01 -1.19 -2.72
N GLU A 118 -7.02 -1.66 -3.48
CA GLU A 118 -5.88 -2.39 -2.94
C GLU A 118 -4.60 -1.82 -3.55
N VAL A 119 -3.57 -1.66 -2.73
CA VAL A 119 -2.29 -1.11 -3.18
C VAL A 119 -1.15 -2.03 -2.76
N GLU A 120 -0.31 -2.41 -3.71
CA GLU A 120 0.97 -3.06 -3.40
C GLU A 120 2.12 -2.20 -3.90
N ALA A 121 3.27 -2.32 -3.26
CA ALA A 121 4.37 -1.41 -3.53
C ALA A 121 5.71 -2.14 -3.52
N ILE A 122 6.64 -1.60 -4.31
CA ILE A 122 8.05 -1.99 -4.27
C ILE A 122 8.85 -0.74 -3.96
N LEU A 123 9.76 -0.83 -2.98
CA LEU A 123 10.62 0.26 -2.58
C LEU A 123 12.07 -0.06 -2.92
N ALA A 124 12.83 0.98 -3.26
CA ALA A 124 14.28 0.89 -3.33
C ALA A 124 14.84 1.40 -2.00
N LYS A 125 15.83 0.71 -1.45
CA LYS A 125 16.39 1.06 -0.14
C LYS A 125 17.25 2.33 -0.19
N THR A 126 17.74 2.69 -1.36
CA THR A 126 18.49 3.92 -1.56
C THR A 126 17.81 4.75 -2.64
N LYS A 127 17.80 6.05 -2.46
CA LYS A 127 17.25 6.96 -3.46
C LYS A 127 18.26 7.24 -4.58
#